data_0620b5e9f9a77b9688059aad7eb60686
#
_entry.id   0620b5e9f9a77b9688059aad7eb60686
#
_cell.length_a   1.000
_cell.length_b   1.000
_cell.length_c   1.000
_cell.angle_alpha   90.00
_cell.angle_beta   90.00
_cell.angle_gamma   90.00
#
_symmetry.space_group_name_H-M   'P 1'
#
loop_
_entity.id
_entity.type
_entity.pdbx_description
1 polymer ?
#
loop_
_entity_poly.entity_id
_entity_poly.type
_entity_poly.pdbx_seq_one_letter_code
_entity_poly.pdbx_strand_id
1 'polypeptide(L)'
;KFEGIVLPAVKDDEKHDLHPSKVLERPKVIYNEKTKKFVMWAHVESADYSKACAGVAVSDSPTGTFTYVGSFRPNGAMSRDQTVFVDDNGKAYQFYSSENNATLYISELTDDYLKPTGRYTRNFVKQSREAPAVFKYNGKYYMLSSGCTGWDPNVAELAVADSIMGQWTTIGNPCTGPDADKTFYAQSTYVQQVYGKGNAYIAMFDRWKKKNLEDSRYVWLPLEFGKDGTIAIPWRDSWDPRTQWEGQGDFSAGKGTFLLNGKPFVIKAAELHYPRIPKAYWDQRIKLCKALGMNTICLYVFWNSHESQPGVFDFTGQNDLAEFCRLCQQNDMYVILRPGPYVCAEWEMGGLPWWLLKKKDIRLRESDPYFMERVGIFEKAVAEQVAGMTIQNGGPIIMVQVENEYGSYGEDKGYVSQIRDIVRANYPGVALFQCDWASNFTKNGLHDLVWTMNFGTGANIDQQFAPLKKLRPDSPLM
;
A
#
# COMPACT_ATOMS: atom_id res chain seq x y z
N LYS A 1 6.96 18.30 19.48
CA LYS A 1 7.90 18.68 20.56
C LYS A 1 9.28 18.91 19.96
N PHE A 2 9.98 19.99 20.31
CA PHE A 2 11.38 20.20 19.93
C PHE A 2 12.27 19.22 20.71
N GLU A 3 13.07 18.39 20.01
CA GLU A 3 13.93 17.35 20.60
C GLU A 3 15.42 17.76 20.63
N GLY A 4 15.79 18.89 20.03
CA GLY A 4 17.16 19.39 19.95
C GLY A 4 17.68 19.48 18.51
N ILE A 5 18.96 19.85 18.37
CA ILE A 5 19.66 19.90 17.10
C ILE A 5 20.28 18.53 16.82
N VAL A 6 19.76 17.83 15.82
CA VAL A 6 20.20 16.46 15.48
C VAL A 6 21.38 16.42 14.51
N LEU A 7 21.64 17.49 13.75
CA LEU A 7 22.79 17.64 12.87
C LEU A 7 23.42 19.04 13.10
N PRO A 8 24.41 19.15 14.01
CA PRO A 8 25.02 20.43 14.34
C PRO A 8 25.82 21.03 13.20
N ALA A 9 25.78 22.36 13.07
CA ALA A 9 26.61 23.09 12.13
C ALA A 9 28.10 23.02 12.55
N VAL A 10 28.99 22.94 11.55
CA VAL A 10 30.45 23.01 11.73
C VAL A 10 30.90 24.46 11.49
N LYS A 11 31.21 25.19 12.54
CA LYS A 11 31.48 26.63 12.48
C LYS A 11 32.92 26.99 12.17
N ASP A 12 33.85 26.08 12.43
CA ASP A 12 35.30 26.32 12.39
C ASP A 12 35.93 25.96 11.03
N ASP A 13 35.16 25.44 10.11
CA ASP A 13 35.62 25.09 8.74
C ASP A 13 34.63 25.59 7.69
N GLU A 14 34.94 26.71 7.04
CA GLU A 14 34.10 27.31 6.00
C GLU A 14 33.96 26.44 4.74
N LYS A 15 34.85 25.46 4.55
CA LYS A 15 34.76 24.52 3.42
C LYS A 15 33.84 23.34 3.71
N HIS A 16 33.53 23.11 4.99
CA HIS A 16 32.65 22.02 5.39
C HIS A 16 31.22 22.24 4.91
N ASP A 17 30.55 21.16 4.48
CA ASP A 17 29.16 21.20 3.97
C ASP A 17 28.15 21.71 4.97
N LEU A 18 28.40 21.50 6.26
CA LEU A 18 27.52 21.93 7.36
C LEU A 18 27.93 23.30 7.93
N HIS A 19 28.82 24.06 7.26
CA HIS A 19 29.15 25.40 7.71
C HIS A 19 27.94 26.34 7.52
N PRO A 20 27.69 27.31 8.42
CA PRO A 20 26.53 28.21 8.36
C PRO A 20 26.42 29.03 7.07
N SER A 21 27.52 29.19 6.29
CA SER A 21 27.48 29.83 4.96
C SER A 21 27.00 28.92 3.84
N LYS A 22 26.74 27.67 4.11
CA LYS A 22 26.23 26.69 3.13
C LYS A 22 24.72 26.52 3.28
N VAL A 23 24.13 25.81 2.33
CA VAL A 23 22.69 25.55 2.31
C VAL A 23 22.45 24.06 2.54
N LEU A 24 21.58 23.72 3.46
CA LEU A 24 21.12 22.37 3.73
C LEU A 24 19.59 22.37 3.69
N GLU A 25 19.02 21.67 2.72
CA GLU A 25 17.58 21.66 2.45
C GLU A 25 17.02 20.24 2.37
N ARG A 26 15.70 20.12 2.51
CA ARG A 26 14.96 18.86 2.29
C ARG A 26 15.48 17.66 3.07
N PRO A 27 15.83 17.75 4.36
CA PRO A 27 16.25 16.56 5.10
C PRO A 27 15.12 15.55 5.18
N LYS A 28 15.46 14.27 4.94
CA LYS A 28 14.57 13.11 5.08
C LYS A 28 15.31 12.00 5.80
N VAL A 29 14.65 11.34 6.71
CA VAL A 29 15.21 10.25 7.50
C VAL A 29 14.46 8.95 7.22
N ILE A 30 15.20 7.89 6.95
CA ILE A 30 14.68 6.52 6.80
C ILE A 30 15.40 5.59 7.76
N TYR A 31 14.71 4.55 8.23
CA TYR A 31 15.29 3.53 9.09
C TYR A 31 15.74 2.34 8.27
N ASN A 32 16.95 1.85 8.53
CA ASN A 32 17.51 0.66 7.89
C ASN A 32 17.44 -0.53 8.86
N GLU A 33 16.55 -1.47 8.54
CA GLU A 33 16.33 -2.67 9.36
C GLU A 33 17.56 -3.61 9.44
N LYS A 34 18.41 -3.62 8.41
CA LYS A 34 19.61 -4.48 8.36
C LYS A 34 20.72 -3.92 9.25
N THR A 35 21.00 -2.63 9.16
CA THR A 35 22.08 -1.96 9.89
C THR A 35 21.64 -1.40 11.25
N LYS A 36 20.31 -1.35 11.49
CA LYS A 36 19.70 -0.74 12.68
C LYS A 36 20.04 0.76 12.84
N LYS A 37 20.28 1.44 11.71
CA LYS A 37 20.61 2.87 11.68
C LYS A 37 19.48 3.70 11.10
N PHE A 38 19.36 4.92 11.59
CA PHE A 38 18.61 5.97 10.93
C PHE A 38 19.54 6.68 9.95
N VAL A 39 19.13 6.79 8.70
CA VAL A 39 19.90 7.41 7.61
C VAL A 39 19.18 8.65 7.15
N MET A 40 19.85 9.79 7.28
CA MET A 40 19.36 11.07 6.79
C MET A 40 19.95 11.37 5.42
N TRP A 41 19.12 11.79 4.50
CA TRP A 41 19.51 12.35 3.21
C TRP A 41 19.06 13.80 3.14
N ALA A 42 19.87 14.68 2.59
CA ALA A 42 19.55 16.09 2.44
C ALA A 42 20.14 16.65 1.16
N HIS A 43 19.57 17.74 0.64
CA HIS A 43 20.16 18.56 -0.40
C HIS A 43 21.22 19.46 0.21
N VAL A 44 22.43 19.40 -0.30
CA VAL A 44 23.59 20.20 0.15
C VAL A 44 24.04 21.12 -0.98
N GLU A 45 24.10 22.42 -0.68
CA GLU A 45 24.46 23.45 -1.63
C GLU A 45 25.51 24.44 -1.12
N SER A 46 26.25 24.99 -2.05
CA SER A 46 26.97 26.25 -1.88
C SER A 46 26.00 27.44 -1.91
N ALA A 47 26.42 28.58 -1.41
CA ALA A 47 25.58 29.79 -1.38
C ALA A 47 25.08 30.24 -2.76
N ASP A 48 25.82 29.90 -3.83
CA ASP A 48 25.47 30.17 -5.22
C ASP A 48 24.70 29.05 -5.93
N TYR A 49 24.32 27.98 -5.21
CA TYR A 49 23.62 26.79 -5.74
C TYR A 49 24.35 26.06 -6.86
N SER A 50 25.69 26.13 -6.91
CA SER A 50 26.49 25.44 -7.91
C SER A 50 26.93 24.03 -7.55
N LYS A 51 26.87 23.68 -6.24
CA LYS A 51 27.33 22.37 -5.72
C LYS A 51 26.40 21.24 -6.10
N ALA A 52 25.11 21.37 -5.88
CA ALA A 52 24.04 20.43 -6.21
C ALA A 52 24.37 18.98 -5.81
N CYS A 53 24.58 18.73 -4.53
CA CYS A 53 24.93 17.42 -3.98
C CYS A 53 23.84 16.88 -3.04
N ALA A 54 23.79 15.55 -2.92
CA ALA A 54 23.11 14.89 -1.84
C ALA A 54 24.06 14.68 -0.67
N GLY A 55 23.66 15.07 0.53
CA GLY A 55 24.39 14.82 1.78
C GLY A 55 23.79 13.65 2.53
N VAL A 56 24.61 12.90 3.22
CA VAL A 56 24.20 11.72 4.00
C VAL A 56 24.73 11.83 5.43
N ALA A 57 23.88 11.50 6.41
CA ALA A 57 24.26 11.38 7.81
C ALA A 57 23.58 10.18 8.46
N VAL A 58 24.15 9.63 9.53
CA VAL A 58 23.65 8.43 10.20
C VAL A 58 23.54 8.62 11.71
N SER A 59 22.56 7.97 12.34
CA SER A 59 22.36 7.94 13.79
C SER A 59 21.84 6.59 14.26
N ASP A 60 22.03 6.30 15.55
CA ASP A 60 21.41 5.15 16.23
C ASP A 60 19.99 5.44 16.72
N SER A 61 19.57 6.70 16.70
CA SER A 61 18.26 7.15 17.19
C SER A 61 17.64 8.17 16.23
N PRO A 62 16.31 8.19 16.04
CA PRO A 62 15.65 9.16 15.18
C PRO A 62 15.77 10.61 15.68
N THR A 63 15.98 10.78 16.99
CA THR A 63 16.12 12.06 17.67
C THR A 63 17.51 12.29 18.27
N GLY A 64 18.45 11.36 18.02
CA GLY A 64 19.83 11.47 18.43
C GLY A 64 20.67 12.30 17.47
N THR A 65 21.92 12.56 17.86
CA THR A 65 22.86 13.27 16.99
C THR A 65 23.22 12.40 15.77
N PHE A 66 23.11 12.98 14.59
CA PHE A 66 23.54 12.35 13.34
C PHE A 66 25.00 12.68 13.08
N THR A 67 25.76 11.67 12.69
CA THR A 67 27.14 11.80 12.21
C THR A 67 27.09 12.02 10.69
N TYR A 68 27.62 13.15 10.25
CA TYR A 68 27.70 13.47 8.81
C TYR A 68 28.71 12.57 8.13
N VAL A 69 28.29 11.90 7.03
CA VAL A 69 29.12 11.00 6.25
C VAL A 69 29.80 11.73 5.09
N GLY A 70 29.13 12.72 4.51
CA GLY A 70 29.62 13.51 3.39
C GLY A 70 28.55 13.82 2.35
N SER A 71 28.94 14.50 1.28
CA SER A 71 28.08 14.81 0.14
C SER A 71 28.69 14.37 -1.18
N PHE A 72 27.85 14.08 -2.14
CA PHE A 72 28.25 13.69 -3.50
C PHE A 72 27.11 13.95 -4.48
N ARG A 73 27.43 13.92 -5.78
CA ARG A 73 26.43 13.90 -6.85
C ARG A 73 26.03 12.46 -7.15
N PRO A 74 24.78 12.04 -6.82
CA PRO A 74 24.33 10.66 -7.08
C PRO A 74 24.42 10.34 -8.58
N ASN A 75 25.03 9.21 -8.93
CA ASN A 75 25.27 8.79 -10.30
C ASN A 75 26.03 9.85 -11.17
N GLY A 76 26.81 10.72 -10.53
CA GLY A 76 27.50 11.83 -11.18
C GLY A 76 26.61 13.02 -11.58
N ALA A 77 25.32 12.96 -11.29
CA ALA A 77 24.33 13.97 -11.66
C ALA A 77 24.05 14.97 -10.52
N MET A 78 23.64 16.18 -10.87
CA MET A 78 23.19 17.18 -9.88
C MET A 78 22.05 16.61 -9.05
N SER A 79 22.05 16.92 -7.75
CA SER A 79 20.96 16.53 -6.84
C SER A 79 20.52 17.75 -6.03
N ARG A 80 19.29 18.19 -6.26
CA ARG A 80 18.66 19.30 -5.55
C ARG A 80 17.49 18.80 -4.72
N ASP A 81 16.31 19.37 -4.81
CA ASP A 81 15.14 18.93 -4.06
C ASP A 81 14.99 17.41 -4.11
N GLN A 82 14.86 16.78 -2.96
CA GLN A 82 14.92 15.33 -2.86
C GLN A 82 14.01 14.75 -1.77
N THR A 83 13.69 13.48 -1.92
CA THR A 83 13.15 12.62 -0.87
C THR A 83 13.73 11.22 -0.97
N VAL A 84 13.57 10.44 0.07
CA VAL A 84 13.90 9.01 0.10
C VAL A 84 12.68 8.20 0.48
N PHE A 85 12.58 7.01 -0.09
CA PHE A 85 11.46 6.10 0.15
C PHE A 85 11.99 4.67 0.32
N VAL A 86 11.48 3.96 1.33
CA VAL A 86 11.76 2.52 1.56
C VAL A 86 10.53 1.72 1.15
N ASP A 87 10.70 0.78 0.23
CA ASP A 87 9.63 -0.11 -0.21
C ASP A 87 9.45 -1.30 0.75
N ASP A 88 8.33 -1.99 0.65
CA ASP A 88 7.94 -3.13 1.50
C ASP A 88 8.96 -4.28 1.49
N ASN A 89 9.76 -4.39 0.42
CA ASN A 89 10.84 -5.37 0.31
C ASN A 89 12.16 -4.94 0.97
N GLY A 90 12.17 -3.77 1.64
CA GLY A 90 13.35 -3.21 2.29
C GLY A 90 14.35 -2.54 1.35
N LYS A 91 14.06 -2.39 0.06
CA LYS A 91 14.86 -1.57 -0.84
C LYS A 91 14.53 -0.09 -0.67
N ALA A 92 15.55 0.75 -0.71
CA ALA A 92 15.39 2.19 -0.62
C ALA A 92 15.72 2.88 -1.94
N TYR A 93 15.08 4.02 -2.16
CA TYR A 93 15.20 4.82 -3.38
C TYR A 93 15.30 6.30 -3.02
N GLN A 94 16.18 7.00 -3.73
CA GLN A 94 16.24 8.47 -3.71
C GLN A 94 15.55 9.03 -4.94
N PHE A 95 14.67 10.00 -4.73
CA PHE A 95 14.02 10.80 -5.78
C PHE A 95 14.59 12.21 -5.69
N TYR A 96 15.12 12.75 -6.78
CA TYR A 96 15.76 14.06 -6.74
C TYR A 96 15.67 14.82 -8.06
N SER A 97 15.56 16.14 -7.96
CA SER A 97 15.62 17.04 -9.11
C SER A 97 17.05 17.17 -9.60
N SER A 98 17.26 16.99 -10.89
CA SER A 98 18.55 17.00 -11.55
C SER A 98 18.52 17.86 -12.81
N GLU A 99 19.66 17.95 -13.53
CA GLU A 99 19.78 18.72 -14.78
C GLU A 99 19.28 20.17 -14.62
N ASN A 100 19.71 20.87 -13.56
CA ASN A 100 19.20 22.19 -13.18
C ASN A 100 17.68 22.21 -12.94
N ASN A 101 17.14 21.21 -12.26
CA ASN A 101 15.73 20.95 -11.99
C ASN A 101 14.88 20.58 -13.23
N ALA A 102 15.50 20.38 -14.40
CA ALA A 102 14.76 20.07 -15.61
C ALA A 102 14.18 18.64 -15.61
N THR A 103 14.81 17.69 -14.90
CA THR A 103 14.47 16.27 -14.95
C THR A 103 14.52 15.69 -13.54
N LEU A 104 13.57 14.82 -13.20
CA LEU A 104 13.55 14.10 -11.92
C LEU A 104 14.23 12.74 -12.08
N TYR A 105 15.18 12.43 -11.23
CA TYR A 105 15.88 11.16 -11.17
C TYR A 105 15.37 10.31 -10.03
N ILE A 106 15.33 8.98 -10.24
CA ILE A 106 15.03 7.99 -9.22
C ILE A 106 16.18 7.00 -9.19
N SER A 107 16.87 6.88 -8.05
CA SER A 107 18.04 6.03 -7.88
C SER A 107 17.77 4.95 -6.83
N GLU A 108 18.04 3.69 -7.14
CA GLU A 108 18.07 2.60 -6.16
C GLU A 108 19.29 2.78 -5.25
N LEU A 109 19.10 2.67 -3.93
CA LEU A 109 20.17 2.79 -2.94
C LEU A 109 20.77 1.42 -2.59
N THR A 110 22.01 1.44 -2.10
CA THR A 110 22.69 0.27 -1.53
C THR A 110 21.97 -0.27 -0.30
N ASP A 111 22.28 -1.49 0.12
CA ASP A 111 21.63 -2.17 1.23
C ASP A 111 21.79 -1.45 2.58
N ASP A 112 22.82 -0.62 2.75
CA ASP A 112 23.03 0.25 3.91
C ASP A 112 22.37 1.64 3.78
N TYR A 113 21.75 1.93 2.64
CA TYR A 113 21.08 3.19 2.27
C TYR A 113 22.02 4.40 2.17
N LEU A 114 23.33 4.21 2.09
CA LEU A 114 24.30 5.32 2.12
C LEU A 114 24.69 5.83 0.74
N LYS A 115 24.47 5.06 -0.33
CA LYS A 115 24.92 5.39 -1.69
C LYS A 115 23.93 4.87 -2.75
N PRO A 116 23.88 5.43 -3.96
CA PRO A 116 23.19 4.81 -5.08
C PRO A 116 23.93 3.54 -5.54
N THR A 117 23.17 2.55 -6.03
CA THR A 117 23.71 1.30 -6.60
C THR A 117 24.28 1.50 -8.01
N GLY A 118 24.04 2.65 -8.63
CA GLY A 118 24.30 2.91 -10.05
C GLY A 118 23.08 2.64 -10.95
N ARG A 119 22.04 2.02 -10.42
CA ARG A 119 20.75 1.85 -11.12
C ARG A 119 19.87 3.06 -10.88
N TYR A 120 19.48 3.74 -11.96
CA TYR A 120 18.60 4.90 -11.88
C TYR A 120 17.75 5.04 -13.13
N THR A 121 16.67 5.81 -13.02
CA THR A 121 15.79 6.21 -14.13
C THR A 121 15.64 7.72 -14.17
N ARG A 122 15.35 8.25 -15.36
CA ARG A 122 15.04 9.65 -15.60
C ARG A 122 13.55 9.76 -15.90
N ASN A 123 12.85 10.58 -15.14
CA ASN A 123 11.41 10.78 -15.25
C ASN A 123 11.09 12.26 -15.40
N PHE A 124 9.94 12.59 -15.95
CA PHE A 124 9.51 13.98 -16.18
C PHE A 124 10.59 14.83 -16.88
N VAL A 125 11.20 14.24 -17.90
CA VAL A 125 12.33 14.84 -18.63
C VAL A 125 11.92 16.19 -19.22
N LYS A 126 12.66 17.25 -18.88
CA LYS A 126 12.42 18.65 -19.25
C LYS A 126 11.06 19.21 -18.79
N GLN A 127 10.47 18.65 -17.73
CA GLN A 127 9.20 19.12 -17.18
C GLN A 127 9.37 19.96 -15.91
N SER A 128 10.58 20.13 -15.42
CA SER A 128 10.92 20.99 -14.28
C SER A 128 10.09 20.69 -13.03
N ARG A 129 10.21 19.44 -12.53
CA ARG A 129 9.53 19.01 -11.30
C ARG A 129 10.50 19.01 -10.12
N GLU A 130 10.02 19.55 -8.97
CA GLU A 130 10.78 19.58 -7.72
C GLU A 130 9.90 19.17 -6.52
N ALA A 131 10.44 19.16 -5.30
CA ALA A 131 9.76 18.83 -4.05
C ALA A 131 9.03 17.47 -4.07
N PRO A 132 9.68 16.36 -4.50
CA PRO A 132 9.03 15.06 -4.54
C PRO A 132 8.64 14.57 -3.14
N ALA A 133 7.41 14.03 -3.00
CA ALA A 133 6.91 13.36 -1.80
C ALA A 133 6.22 12.07 -2.23
N VAL A 134 6.78 10.92 -1.84
CA VAL A 134 6.41 9.60 -2.37
C VAL A 134 5.66 8.78 -1.34
N PHE A 135 4.63 8.07 -1.77
CA PHE A 135 3.91 7.11 -0.94
C PHE A 135 3.41 5.93 -1.77
N LYS A 136 3.08 4.84 -1.09
CA LYS A 136 2.51 3.64 -1.70
C LYS A 136 1.07 3.47 -1.23
N TYR A 137 0.16 3.23 -2.16
CA TYR A 137 -1.23 2.95 -1.86
C TYR A 137 -1.79 1.93 -2.84
N ASN A 138 -2.49 0.94 -2.34
CA ASN A 138 -3.13 -0.11 -3.14
C ASN A 138 -2.20 -0.76 -4.18
N GLY A 139 -0.95 -1.05 -3.78
CA GLY A 139 0.06 -1.70 -4.63
C GLY A 139 0.69 -0.80 -5.71
N LYS A 140 0.30 0.47 -5.80
CA LYS A 140 0.88 1.46 -6.72
C LYS A 140 1.68 2.50 -5.95
N TYR A 141 2.60 3.15 -6.66
CA TYR A 141 3.42 4.22 -6.12
C TYR A 141 2.89 5.56 -6.61
N TYR A 142 2.81 6.51 -5.71
CA TYR A 142 2.33 7.86 -5.98
C TYR A 142 3.38 8.88 -5.58
N MET A 143 3.46 9.97 -6.31
CA MET A 143 4.39 11.06 -6.04
C MET A 143 3.70 12.40 -6.23
N LEU A 144 3.68 13.19 -5.15
CA LEU A 144 3.40 14.62 -5.22
C LEU A 144 4.69 15.34 -5.64
N SER A 145 4.56 16.39 -6.44
CA SER A 145 5.65 17.27 -6.83
C SER A 145 5.11 18.66 -7.16
N SER A 146 5.98 19.64 -7.25
CA SER A 146 5.66 21.00 -7.67
C SER A 146 6.39 21.35 -8.98
N GLY A 147 5.97 22.42 -9.65
CA GLY A 147 6.76 23.08 -10.65
C GLY A 147 7.91 23.90 -10.02
N CYS A 148 8.81 24.42 -10.84
CA CYS A 148 9.95 25.23 -10.41
C CYS A 148 9.64 26.72 -10.60
N THR A 149 9.15 27.38 -9.56
CA THR A 149 8.82 28.82 -9.55
C THR A 149 9.55 29.58 -8.46
N GLY A 150 10.66 29.03 -7.95
CA GLY A 150 11.41 29.58 -6.84
C GLY A 150 10.59 29.61 -5.55
N TRP A 151 10.46 30.77 -4.93
CA TRP A 151 9.69 30.94 -3.68
C TRP A 151 8.19 31.17 -3.89
N ASP A 152 7.75 31.32 -5.14
CA ASP A 152 6.34 31.58 -5.43
C ASP A 152 5.58 30.26 -5.51
N PRO A 153 4.41 30.15 -4.86
CA PRO A 153 3.62 28.93 -4.85
C PRO A 153 3.07 28.60 -6.24
N ASN A 154 3.01 27.33 -6.57
CA ASN A 154 2.46 26.83 -7.81
C ASN A 154 1.58 25.59 -7.56
N VAL A 155 0.99 25.08 -8.64
CA VAL A 155 0.10 23.93 -8.59
C VAL A 155 0.88 22.65 -8.32
N ALA A 156 0.40 21.84 -7.36
CA ALA A 156 0.92 20.48 -7.14
C ALA A 156 0.48 19.55 -8.29
N GLU A 157 1.29 18.57 -8.58
CA GLU A 157 0.91 17.45 -9.44
C GLU A 157 1.11 16.13 -8.70
N LEU A 158 0.12 15.25 -8.87
CA LEU A 158 0.19 13.85 -8.48
C LEU A 158 0.54 13.01 -9.70
N ALA A 159 1.49 12.11 -9.55
CA ALA A 159 1.82 11.09 -10.54
C ALA A 159 1.73 9.69 -9.94
N VAL A 160 1.53 8.68 -10.80
CA VAL A 160 1.39 7.27 -10.42
C VAL A 160 2.30 6.38 -11.26
N ALA A 161 2.78 5.29 -10.63
CA ALA A 161 3.52 4.22 -11.31
C ALA A 161 3.18 2.85 -10.72
N ASP A 162 3.26 1.80 -11.53
CA ASP A 162 3.12 0.41 -11.07
C ASP A 162 4.41 -0.13 -10.43
N SER A 163 5.55 0.49 -10.72
CA SER A 163 6.84 0.20 -10.08
C SER A 163 7.67 1.46 -9.93
N ILE A 164 8.49 1.52 -8.88
CA ILE A 164 9.29 2.73 -8.56
C ILE A 164 10.23 3.11 -9.71
N MET A 165 10.91 2.12 -10.30
CA MET A 165 11.84 2.32 -11.39
C MET A 165 11.18 2.26 -12.77
N GLY A 166 9.85 2.18 -12.83
CA GLY A 166 9.06 2.13 -14.06
C GLY A 166 8.70 3.51 -14.60
N GLN A 167 7.72 3.51 -15.48
CA GLN A 167 7.18 4.74 -16.06
C GLN A 167 6.18 5.38 -15.10
N TRP A 168 6.33 6.68 -14.87
CA TRP A 168 5.43 7.50 -14.10
C TRP A 168 4.49 8.28 -15.00
N THR A 169 3.22 8.32 -14.66
CA THR A 169 2.17 9.04 -15.40
C THR A 169 1.55 10.11 -14.51
N THR A 170 1.50 11.35 -14.98
CA THR A 170 0.85 12.46 -14.27
C THR A 170 -0.66 12.26 -14.26
N ILE A 171 -1.27 12.35 -13.08
CA ILE A 171 -2.73 12.33 -12.88
C ILE A 171 -3.29 13.76 -12.92
N GLY A 172 -2.56 14.73 -12.35
CA GLY A 172 -2.95 16.13 -12.25
C GLY A 172 -2.91 16.66 -10.82
N ASN A 173 -3.57 17.80 -10.57
CA ASN A 173 -3.61 18.42 -9.26
C ASN A 173 -4.55 17.66 -8.31
N PRO A 174 -4.07 17.09 -7.19
CA PRO A 174 -4.92 16.43 -6.21
C PRO A 174 -5.57 17.41 -5.21
N CYS A 175 -5.09 18.65 -5.14
CA CYS A 175 -5.59 19.64 -4.20
C CYS A 175 -6.98 20.14 -4.62
N THR A 176 -7.89 20.28 -3.65
CA THR A 176 -9.26 20.77 -3.89
C THR A 176 -9.67 21.82 -2.84
N GLY A 177 -10.53 22.75 -3.23
CA GLY A 177 -10.97 23.85 -2.39
C GLY A 177 -10.27 25.19 -2.69
N PRO A 178 -10.37 26.17 -1.80
CA PRO A 178 -9.76 27.50 -1.98
C PRO A 178 -8.22 27.39 -2.17
N ASP A 179 -7.68 28.16 -3.14
CA ASP A 179 -6.25 28.23 -3.44
C ASP A 179 -5.57 26.89 -3.82
N ALA A 180 -6.35 25.91 -4.26
CA ALA A 180 -5.87 24.61 -4.70
C ALA A 180 -4.93 24.70 -5.91
N ASP A 181 -5.10 25.71 -6.77
CA ASP A 181 -4.23 26.01 -7.91
C ASP A 181 -2.85 26.54 -7.52
N LYS A 182 -2.65 26.88 -6.24
CA LYS A 182 -1.40 27.32 -5.63
C LYS A 182 -0.94 26.39 -4.51
N THR A 183 -1.50 25.17 -4.46
CA THR A 183 -1.20 24.22 -3.39
C THR A 183 -1.34 24.86 -1.99
N PHE A 184 -2.39 25.68 -1.81
CA PHE A 184 -2.67 26.39 -0.56
C PHE A 184 -1.51 27.30 -0.10
N TYR A 185 -0.79 27.92 -1.04
CA TYR A 185 0.45 28.68 -0.83
C TYR A 185 1.57 27.89 -0.15
N ALA A 186 1.69 26.59 -0.48
CA ALA A 186 2.67 25.70 0.11
C ALA A 186 3.30 24.80 -0.95
N GLN A 187 4.34 24.05 -0.58
CA GLN A 187 5.04 23.11 -1.45
C GLN A 187 5.14 21.74 -0.76
N SER A 188 4.96 20.66 -1.51
CA SER A 188 5.03 19.31 -0.98
C SER A 188 6.38 19.01 -0.31
N THR A 189 6.36 18.26 0.78
CA THR A 189 7.58 17.81 1.45
C THR A 189 7.57 16.32 1.78
N TYR A 190 6.46 15.80 2.28
CA TYR A 190 6.33 14.39 2.65
C TYR A 190 4.87 13.93 2.62
N VAL A 191 4.65 12.63 2.49
CA VAL A 191 3.35 11.99 2.74
C VAL A 191 3.54 10.95 3.82
N GLN A 192 2.95 11.18 4.99
CA GLN A 192 3.05 10.32 6.15
C GLN A 192 1.86 9.36 6.20
N GLN A 193 2.11 8.06 6.13
CA GLN A 193 1.11 7.07 6.50
C GLN A 193 0.91 7.05 8.01
N VAL A 194 -0.32 7.04 8.46
CA VAL A 194 -0.65 6.97 9.90
C VAL A 194 -0.61 5.51 10.34
N TYR A 195 0.31 5.20 11.23
CA TYR A 195 0.51 3.85 11.72
C TYR A 195 -0.77 3.28 12.38
N GLY A 196 -1.10 2.03 12.04
CA GLY A 196 -2.29 1.34 12.56
C GLY A 196 -3.62 1.82 11.98
N LYS A 197 -3.59 2.61 10.88
CA LYS A 197 -4.77 3.07 10.15
C LYS A 197 -4.54 2.84 8.65
N GLY A 198 -5.26 1.90 8.03
CA GLY A 198 -4.98 1.40 6.68
C GLY A 198 -4.86 2.47 5.60
N ASN A 199 -5.91 3.23 5.35
CA ASN A 199 -5.96 4.25 4.30
C ASN A 199 -5.79 5.67 4.85
N ALA A 200 -5.08 5.82 5.95
CA ALA A 200 -4.86 7.11 6.59
C ALA A 200 -3.49 7.67 6.23
N TYR A 201 -3.48 8.75 5.46
CA TYR A 201 -2.27 9.45 5.01
C TYR A 201 -2.40 10.94 5.25
N ILE A 202 -1.31 11.58 5.65
CA ILE A 202 -1.19 13.01 5.83
C ILE A 202 -0.26 13.56 4.77
N ALA A 203 -0.78 14.39 3.87
CA ALA A 203 0.05 15.20 3.00
C ALA A 203 0.63 16.37 3.79
N MET A 204 1.95 16.48 3.80
CA MET A 204 2.69 17.50 4.52
C MET A 204 3.33 18.46 3.53
N PHE A 205 3.13 19.75 3.77
CA PHE A 205 3.62 20.82 2.92
C PHE A 205 4.33 21.89 3.73
N ASP A 206 5.33 22.53 3.13
CA ASP A 206 6.03 23.68 3.67
C ASP A 206 5.43 24.96 3.09
N ARG A 207 4.95 25.86 3.95
CA ARG A 207 4.45 27.19 3.60
C ARG A 207 5.52 28.22 3.88
N TRP A 208 6.30 28.54 2.87
CA TRP A 208 7.44 29.44 2.96
C TRP A 208 7.03 30.88 3.27
N LYS A 209 7.73 31.55 4.16
CA LYS A 209 7.68 32.98 4.36
C LYS A 209 8.99 33.58 3.84
N LYS A 210 9.06 33.84 2.52
CA LYS A 210 10.27 34.26 1.79
C LYS A 210 11.11 35.35 2.48
N LYS A 211 10.45 36.34 3.12
CA LYS A 211 11.14 37.45 3.81
C LYS A 211 11.61 37.12 5.22
N ASN A 212 11.13 36.02 5.78
CA ASN A 212 11.49 35.57 7.13
C ASN A 212 11.23 34.06 7.23
N LEU A 213 12.22 33.26 6.85
CA LEU A 213 12.09 31.80 6.81
C LEU A 213 11.86 31.16 8.19
N GLU A 214 12.33 31.81 9.26
CA GLU A 214 12.09 31.34 10.64
C GLU A 214 10.61 31.39 11.04
N ASP A 215 9.81 32.22 10.36
CA ASP A 215 8.37 32.34 10.54
C ASP A 215 7.56 31.56 9.49
N SER A 216 8.19 30.67 8.73
CA SER A 216 7.49 29.75 7.83
C SER A 216 6.56 28.81 8.61
N ARG A 217 5.49 28.35 7.96
CA ARG A 217 4.48 27.48 8.55
C ARG A 217 4.38 26.17 7.78
N TYR A 218 3.61 25.25 8.31
CA TYR A 218 3.31 23.97 7.69
C TYR A 218 1.83 23.87 7.39
N VAL A 219 1.51 23.15 6.32
CA VAL A 219 0.14 22.74 5.98
C VAL A 219 0.11 21.23 5.98
N TRP A 220 -0.68 20.63 6.85
CA TRP A 220 -0.85 19.18 6.94
C TRP A 220 -2.32 18.86 6.72
N LEU A 221 -2.61 18.07 5.69
CA LEU A 221 -3.97 17.75 5.27
C LEU A 221 -4.13 16.24 5.10
N PRO A 222 -5.29 15.67 5.46
CA PRO A 222 -5.57 14.28 5.19
C PRO A 222 -5.73 14.04 3.69
N LEU A 223 -5.20 12.90 3.19
CA LEU A 223 -5.55 12.41 1.87
C LEU A 223 -6.91 11.71 1.92
N GLU A 224 -7.71 11.91 0.89
CA GLU A 224 -8.96 11.20 0.67
C GLU A 224 -8.86 10.31 -0.56
N PHE A 225 -9.31 9.07 -0.42
CA PHE A 225 -9.28 8.07 -1.49
C PHE A 225 -10.71 7.79 -1.94
N GLY A 226 -11.02 8.13 -3.19
CA GLY A 226 -12.32 7.86 -3.79
C GLY A 226 -12.51 6.39 -4.18
N LYS A 227 -13.76 5.94 -4.22
CA LYS A 227 -14.11 4.57 -4.66
C LYS A 227 -13.73 4.31 -6.12
N ASP A 228 -13.61 5.35 -6.91
CA ASP A 228 -13.20 5.34 -8.31
C ASP A 228 -11.66 5.36 -8.49
N GLY A 229 -10.90 5.30 -7.38
CA GLY A 229 -9.44 5.37 -7.38
C GLY A 229 -8.87 6.77 -7.41
N THR A 230 -9.70 7.81 -7.33
CA THR A 230 -9.23 9.19 -7.22
C THR A 230 -8.54 9.43 -5.89
N ILE A 231 -7.53 10.31 -5.89
CA ILE A 231 -6.84 10.78 -4.69
C ILE A 231 -7.00 12.28 -4.61
N ALA A 232 -7.53 12.78 -3.50
CA ALA A 232 -7.76 14.19 -3.27
C ALA A 232 -7.10 14.66 -1.97
N ILE A 233 -6.72 15.94 -1.94
CA ILE A 233 -6.22 16.66 -0.77
C ILE A 233 -7.11 17.89 -0.60
N PRO A 234 -8.26 17.74 0.09
CA PRO A 234 -9.17 18.86 0.30
C PRO A 234 -8.62 19.82 1.34
N TRP A 235 -8.79 21.14 1.09
CA TRP A 235 -8.50 22.15 2.11
C TRP A 235 -9.39 21.93 3.33
N ARG A 236 -8.79 22.05 4.50
CA ARG A 236 -9.48 22.06 5.80
C ARG A 236 -8.90 23.13 6.69
N ASP A 237 -9.74 24.02 7.21
CA ASP A 237 -9.30 25.08 8.15
C ASP A 237 -8.79 24.47 9.45
N SER A 238 -9.38 23.36 9.86
CA SER A 238 -8.93 22.56 11.00
C SER A 238 -9.38 21.11 10.84
N TRP A 239 -8.62 20.19 11.41
CA TRP A 239 -8.97 18.78 11.49
C TRP A 239 -8.22 18.12 12.66
N ASP A 240 -8.75 17.00 13.16
CA ASP A 240 -8.14 16.27 14.28
C ASP A 240 -7.69 14.88 13.79
N PRO A 241 -6.40 14.58 13.83
CA PRO A 241 -5.89 13.25 13.39
C PRO A 241 -6.38 12.09 14.25
N ARG A 242 -6.93 12.35 15.43
CA ARG A 242 -7.50 11.31 16.31
C ARG A 242 -8.86 10.86 15.81
N THR A 243 -9.66 11.76 15.24
CA THR A 243 -11.05 11.51 14.81
C THR A 243 -11.21 11.43 13.30
N GLN A 244 -10.26 11.98 12.51
CA GLN A 244 -10.34 12.01 11.04
C GLN A 244 -10.57 10.61 10.43
N TRP A 245 -10.00 9.59 11.04
CA TRP A 245 -10.12 8.18 10.61
C TRP A 245 -10.79 7.32 11.69
N GLU A 246 -11.71 7.90 12.45
CA GLU A 246 -12.48 7.16 13.45
C GLU A 246 -13.32 6.07 12.78
N GLY A 247 -13.32 4.88 13.38
CA GLY A 247 -13.97 3.69 12.81
C GLY A 247 -13.14 2.95 11.74
N GLN A 248 -12.14 3.57 11.13
CA GLN A 248 -11.23 2.86 10.21
C GLN A 248 -10.25 2.00 11.00
N GLY A 249 -10.04 0.78 10.51
CA GLY A 249 -9.06 -0.15 11.04
C GLY A 249 -7.98 -0.48 10.01
N ASP A 250 -6.95 -1.20 10.45
CA ASP A 250 -5.91 -1.75 9.61
C ASP A 250 -5.66 -3.21 9.95
N PHE A 251 -5.46 -4.02 8.90
CA PHE A 251 -5.03 -5.40 9.05
C PHE A 251 -3.93 -5.69 8.02
N SER A 252 -2.80 -6.18 8.49
CA SER A 252 -1.62 -6.41 7.65
C SER A 252 -0.83 -7.63 8.09
N ALA A 253 0.02 -8.13 7.18
CA ALA A 253 1.02 -9.13 7.49
C ALA A 253 2.28 -8.44 8.01
N GLY A 254 2.58 -8.63 9.28
CA GLY A 254 3.83 -8.21 9.90
C GLY A 254 4.90 -9.29 9.82
N LYS A 255 6.04 -9.05 10.47
CA LYS A 255 7.15 -10.02 10.52
C LYS A 255 6.77 -11.20 11.42
N GLY A 256 6.46 -12.34 10.79
CA GLY A 256 6.08 -13.60 11.46
C GLY A 256 4.72 -13.58 12.18
N THR A 257 3.92 -12.52 12.06
CA THR A 257 2.61 -12.40 12.68
C THR A 257 1.68 -11.53 11.87
N PHE A 258 0.37 -11.68 12.05
CA PHE A 258 -0.59 -10.69 11.59
C PHE A 258 -0.67 -9.52 12.57
N LEU A 259 -1.00 -8.36 12.04
CA LEU A 259 -1.20 -7.13 12.81
C LEU A 259 -2.63 -6.62 12.60
N LEU A 260 -3.31 -6.33 13.69
CA LEU A 260 -4.61 -5.64 13.71
C LEU A 260 -4.41 -4.29 14.40
N ASN A 261 -4.61 -3.20 13.68
CA ASN A 261 -4.35 -1.85 14.18
C ASN A 261 -2.93 -1.71 14.74
N GLY A 262 -1.96 -2.31 14.04
CA GLY A 262 -0.54 -2.30 14.40
C GLY A 262 -0.15 -3.20 15.58
N LYS A 263 -1.09 -3.98 16.15
CA LYS A 263 -0.83 -4.91 17.27
C LYS A 263 -0.86 -6.36 16.80
N PRO A 264 -0.02 -7.24 17.35
CA PRO A 264 -0.06 -8.66 17.03
C PRO A 264 -1.46 -9.25 17.17
N PHE A 265 -1.90 -9.98 16.16
CA PHE A 265 -3.22 -10.58 16.11
C PHE A 265 -3.15 -12.04 15.65
N VAL A 266 -3.74 -12.94 16.43
CA VAL A 266 -3.86 -14.36 16.07
C VAL A 266 -5.25 -14.61 15.50
N ILE A 267 -5.32 -14.97 14.23
CA ILE A 267 -6.57 -15.38 13.59
C ILE A 267 -6.98 -16.75 14.14
N LYS A 268 -8.21 -16.84 14.67
CA LYS A 268 -8.88 -18.09 15.04
C LYS A 268 -10.18 -18.14 14.24
N ALA A 269 -10.12 -18.73 13.05
CA ALA A 269 -11.23 -18.71 12.11
C ALA A 269 -12.05 -20.00 12.16
N ALA A 270 -13.36 -19.84 12.01
CA ALA A 270 -14.28 -20.90 11.63
C ALA A 270 -14.81 -20.62 10.22
N GLU A 271 -14.92 -21.66 9.40
CA GLU A 271 -15.50 -21.53 8.07
C GLU A 271 -17.01 -21.77 8.11
N LEU A 272 -17.80 -20.78 7.67
CA LEU A 272 -19.24 -20.84 7.55
C LEU A 272 -19.67 -20.48 6.14
N HIS A 273 -20.34 -21.41 5.47
CA HIS A 273 -20.90 -21.20 4.13
C HIS A 273 -22.34 -20.71 4.25
N TYR A 274 -22.56 -19.38 4.22
CA TYR A 274 -23.89 -18.79 4.40
C TYR A 274 -24.96 -19.36 3.44
N PRO A 275 -24.67 -19.74 2.17
CA PRO A 275 -25.70 -20.32 1.31
C PRO A 275 -26.17 -21.73 1.74
N ARG A 276 -25.34 -22.45 2.53
CA ARG A 276 -25.68 -23.77 3.07
C ARG A 276 -26.43 -23.73 4.40
N ILE A 277 -26.45 -22.58 5.06
CA ILE A 277 -27.07 -22.40 6.36
C ILE A 277 -28.34 -21.60 6.17
N PRO A 278 -29.53 -22.09 6.55
CA PRO A 278 -30.75 -21.28 6.47
C PRO A 278 -30.56 -19.92 7.16
N LYS A 279 -30.97 -18.84 6.52
CA LYS A 279 -30.74 -17.45 6.99
C LYS A 279 -31.15 -17.24 8.44
N ALA A 280 -32.25 -17.87 8.87
CA ALA A 280 -32.74 -17.79 10.25
C ALA A 280 -31.74 -18.30 11.31
N TYR A 281 -30.73 -19.09 10.91
CA TYR A 281 -29.72 -19.65 11.82
C TYR A 281 -28.35 -18.96 11.70
N TRP A 282 -28.15 -17.99 10.83
CA TRP A 282 -26.85 -17.34 10.64
C TRP A 282 -26.31 -16.74 11.94
N ASP A 283 -27.07 -15.90 12.61
CA ASP A 283 -26.68 -15.28 13.88
C ASP A 283 -26.35 -16.33 14.95
N GLN A 284 -27.18 -17.38 15.08
CA GLN A 284 -26.92 -18.48 16.02
C GLN A 284 -25.57 -19.17 15.70
N ARG A 285 -25.27 -19.48 14.43
CA ARG A 285 -24.04 -20.17 14.06
C ARG A 285 -22.80 -19.30 14.31
N ILE A 286 -22.89 -18.01 14.04
CA ILE A 286 -21.82 -17.05 14.33
C ILE A 286 -21.57 -17.00 15.85
N LYS A 287 -22.61 -16.91 16.67
CA LYS A 287 -22.52 -16.93 18.14
C LYS A 287 -21.91 -18.23 18.69
N LEU A 288 -22.22 -19.37 18.09
CA LEU A 288 -21.60 -20.65 18.47
C LEU A 288 -20.10 -20.65 18.16
N CYS A 289 -19.66 -20.12 16.99
CA CYS A 289 -18.24 -19.97 16.66
C CYS A 289 -17.54 -19.06 17.68
N LYS A 290 -18.14 -17.93 18.04
CA LYS A 290 -17.62 -17.03 19.07
C LYS A 290 -17.50 -17.73 20.44
N ALA A 291 -18.50 -18.50 20.85
CA ALA A 291 -18.49 -19.26 22.10
C ALA A 291 -17.37 -20.33 22.14
N LEU A 292 -16.98 -20.87 20.99
CA LEU A 292 -15.81 -21.75 20.82
C LEU A 292 -14.46 -21.03 20.85
N GLY A 293 -14.44 -19.71 21.03
CA GLY A 293 -13.23 -18.89 21.09
C GLY A 293 -12.71 -18.44 19.74
N MET A 294 -13.50 -18.56 18.66
CA MET A 294 -13.16 -17.97 17.36
C MET A 294 -13.31 -16.45 17.39
N ASN A 295 -12.52 -15.75 16.61
CA ASN A 295 -12.58 -14.31 16.43
C ASN A 295 -12.84 -13.88 14.97
N THR A 296 -12.89 -14.87 14.06
CA THR A 296 -12.99 -14.63 12.62
C THR A 296 -13.89 -15.69 11.98
N ILE A 297 -14.70 -15.28 11.02
CA ILE A 297 -15.45 -16.17 10.13
C ILE A 297 -14.80 -16.14 8.75
N CYS A 298 -14.44 -17.30 8.23
CA CYS A 298 -14.02 -17.49 6.85
C CYS A 298 -15.22 -17.91 6.01
N LEU A 299 -15.47 -17.28 4.88
CA LEU A 299 -16.61 -17.59 4.03
C LEU A 299 -16.23 -17.56 2.53
N TYR A 300 -16.82 -18.49 1.79
CA TYR A 300 -16.78 -18.51 0.33
C TYR A 300 -17.99 -17.82 -0.28
N VAL A 301 -17.79 -17.19 -1.45
CA VAL A 301 -18.86 -16.68 -2.29
C VAL A 301 -19.01 -17.61 -3.48
N PHE A 302 -20.14 -18.29 -3.59
CA PHE A 302 -20.40 -19.24 -4.67
C PHE A 302 -20.99 -18.51 -5.88
N TRP A 303 -20.20 -18.30 -6.92
CA TRP A 303 -20.61 -17.54 -8.09
C TRP A 303 -21.93 -18.05 -8.69
N ASN A 304 -22.08 -19.38 -8.84
CA ASN A 304 -23.30 -19.99 -9.39
C ASN A 304 -24.57 -19.80 -8.54
N SER A 305 -24.42 -19.50 -7.25
CA SER A 305 -25.55 -19.14 -6.38
C SER A 305 -26.04 -17.71 -6.58
N HIS A 306 -25.13 -16.83 -7.00
CA HIS A 306 -25.41 -15.40 -7.14
C HIS A 306 -25.74 -14.99 -8.58
N GLU A 307 -25.26 -15.69 -9.60
CA GLU A 307 -25.47 -15.37 -11.00
C GLU A 307 -26.02 -16.62 -11.73
N SER A 308 -27.33 -16.82 -11.62
CA SER A 308 -28.01 -17.96 -12.23
C SER A 308 -28.05 -17.91 -13.76
N GLN A 309 -27.99 -16.72 -14.33
CA GLN A 309 -27.84 -16.44 -15.77
C GLN A 309 -26.89 -15.26 -15.97
N PRO A 310 -26.19 -15.14 -17.10
CA PRO A 310 -25.26 -14.06 -17.36
C PRO A 310 -25.86 -12.68 -17.09
N GLY A 311 -25.30 -11.93 -16.14
CA GLY A 311 -25.73 -10.58 -15.77
C GLY A 311 -26.94 -10.52 -14.85
N VAL A 312 -27.52 -11.63 -14.42
CA VAL A 312 -28.65 -11.67 -13.49
C VAL A 312 -28.15 -12.09 -12.11
N PHE A 313 -27.93 -11.10 -11.26
CA PHE A 313 -27.39 -11.28 -9.91
C PHE A 313 -28.50 -11.31 -8.84
N ASP A 314 -28.32 -12.19 -7.83
CA ASP A 314 -29.16 -12.25 -6.64
C ASP A 314 -28.26 -12.21 -5.39
N PHE A 315 -28.40 -11.13 -4.62
CA PHE A 315 -27.79 -10.92 -3.30
C PHE A 315 -28.86 -10.70 -2.24
N THR A 316 -30.01 -11.36 -2.37
CA THR A 316 -31.14 -11.24 -1.44
C THR A 316 -31.42 -12.55 -0.71
N GLY A 317 -32.21 -12.48 0.34
CA GLY A 317 -32.69 -13.67 1.06
C GLY A 317 -31.54 -14.57 1.54
N GLN A 318 -31.46 -15.79 1.03
CA GLN A 318 -30.41 -16.76 1.36
C GLN A 318 -29.03 -16.37 0.80
N ASN A 319 -29.00 -15.50 -0.23
CA ASN A 319 -27.79 -15.03 -0.88
C ASN A 319 -27.33 -13.65 -0.38
N ASP A 320 -27.88 -13.14 0.72
CA ASP A 320 -27.57 -11.82 1.27
C ASP A 320 -26.21 -11.82 1.99
N LEU A 321 -25.14 -11.74 1.19
CA LEU A 321 -23.76 -11.70 1.64
C LEU A 321 -23.49 -10.52 2.59
N ALA A 322 -24.03 -9.35 2.27
CA ALA A 322 -23.82 -8.15 3.07
C ALA A 322 -24.45 -8.29 4.47
N GLU A 323 -25.63 -8.88 4.55
CA GLU A 323 -26.27 -9.15 5.85
C GLU A 323 -25.47 -10.16 6.66
N PHE A 324 -24.96 -11.22 6.04
CA PHE A 324 -24.11 -12.19 6.75
C PHE A 324 -22.85 -11.51 7.32
N CYS A 325 -22.20 -10.64 6.57
CA CYS A 325 -21.05 -9.85 7.05
C CYS A 325 -21.44 -8.88 8.18
N ARG A 326 -22.62 -8.23 8.10
CA ARG A 326 -23.14 -7.38 9.18
C ARG A 326 -23.38 -8.16 10.47
N LEU A 327 -23.95 -9.36 10.38
CA LEU A 327 -24.14 -10.24 11.54
C LEU A 327 -22.80 -10.65 12.17
N CYS A 328 -21.76 -10.91 11.36
CA CYS A 328 -20.42 -11.14 11.89
C CYS A 328 -19.94 -9.92 12.68
N GLN A 329 -20.04 -8.72 12.12
CA GLN A 329 -19.64 -7.48 12.79
C GLN A 329 -20.40 -7.23 14.09
N GLN A 330 -21.72 -7.42 14.10
CA GLN A 330 -22.57 -7.26 15.29
C GLN A 330 -22.21 -8.23 16.41
N ASN A 331 -21.59 -9.36 16.06
CA ASN A 331 -21.10 -10.34 17.01
C ASN A 331 -19.59 -10.19 17.32
N ASP A 332 -18.96 -9.05 16.96
CA ASP A 332 -17.51 -8.78 17.10
C ASP A 332 -16.64 -9.87 16.45
N MET A 333 -17.05 -10.37 15.30
CA MET A 333 -16.29 -11.34 14.50
C MET A 333 -15.76 -10.67 13.24
N TYR A 334 -14.49 -10.86 12.97
CA TYR A 334 -13.88 -10.47 11.69
C TYR A 334 -14.28 -11.44 10.58
N VAL A 335 -14.04 -11.04 9.33
CA VAL A 335 -14.37 -11.83 8.14
C VAL A 335 -13.16 -11.99 7.24
N ILE A 336 -12.92 -13.20 6.77
CA ILE A 336 -12.06 -13.53 5.65
C ILE A 336 -12.96 -13.85 4.48
N LEU A 337 -12.92 -13.04 3.43
CA LEU A 337 -13.75 -13.18 2.23
C LEU A 337 -13.00 -13.98 1.17
N ARG A 338 -13.64 -15.00 0.61
CA ARG A 338 -13.06 -15.86 -0.44
C ARG A 338 -13.97 -15.85 -1.67
N PRO A 339 -13.87 -14.81 -2.55
CA PRO A 339 -14.81 -14.63 -3.65
C PRO A 339 -14.57 -15.56 -4.84
N GLY A 340 -13.38 -16.12 -4.96
CA GLY A 340 -13.04 -17.03 -6.03
C GLY A 340 -12.19 -16.43 -7.15
N PRO A 341 -12.57 -16.63 -8.44
CA PRO A 341 -13.85 -17.11 -9.03
C PRO A 341 -14.18 -18.59 -8.82
N TYR A 342 -13.17 -19.44 -8.64
CA TYR A 342 -13.31 -20.85 -8.23
C TYR A 342 -13.03 -20.97 -6.74
N VAL A 343 -13.89 -21.65 -6.01
CA VAL A 343 -13.80 -21.76 -4.54
C VAL A 343 -13.69 -23.20 -4.04
N CYS A 344 -13.84 -24.20 -4.88
CA CYS A 344 -13.87 -25.61 -4.50
C CYS A 344 -15.01 -25.93 -3.52
N ALA A 345 -14.71 -26.03 -2.24
CA ALA A 345 -15.64 -26.11 -1.09
C ALA A 345 -16.68 -27.22 -1.18
N GLU A 346 -16.37 -28.32 -1.88
CA GLU A 346 -17.32 -29.41 -2.18
C GLU A 346 -18.67 -28.86 -2.69
N TRP A 347 -18.59 -27.88 -3.58
CA TRP A 347 -19.72 -27.25 -4.22
C TRP A 347 -19.71 -27.56 -5.74
N GLU A 348 -20.88 -27.58 -6.36
CA GLU A 348 -21.02 -27.87 -7.78
C GLU A 348 -20.11 -26.97 -8.61
N MET A 349 -19.30 -27.56 -9.51
CA MET A 349 -18.28 -26.92 -10.34
C MET A 349 -17.33 -25.98 -9.56
N GLY A 350 -17.16 -26.21 -8.24
CA GLY A 350 -16.36 -25.32 -7.41
C GLY A 350 -16.89 -23.89 -7.36
N GLY A 351 -18.18 -23.71 -7.54
CA GLY A 351 -18.87 -22.42 -7.56
C GLY A 351 -19.00 -21.77 -8.92
N LEU A 352 -18.34 -22.27 -9.96
CA LEU A 352 -18.46 -21.70 -11.31
C LEU A 352 -19.86 -21.93 -11.89
N PRO A 353 -20.48 -20.94 -12.58
CA PRO A 353 -21.80 -21.10 -13.16
C PRO A 353 -21.78 -22.03 -14.37
N TRP A 354 -22.75 -22.94 -14.44
CA TRP A 354 -22.93 -23.89 -15.54
C TRP A 354 -23.06 -23.22 -16.92
N TRP A 355 -23.63 -22.04 -17.00
CA TRP A 355 -23.86 -21.33 -18.25
C TRP A 355 -22.56 -20.87 -18.94
N LEU A 356 -21.42 -20.83 -18.24
CA LEU A 356 -20.11 -20.62 -18.83
C LEU A 356 -19.82 -21.67 -19.90
N LEU A 357 -20.22 -22.93 -19.66
CA LEU A 357 -20.00 -24.05 -20.58
C LEU A 357 -20.80 -23.94 -21.89
N LYS A 358 -21.76 -23.00 -21.99
CA LYS A 358 -22.43 -22.70 -23.26
C LYS A 358 -21.52 -22.01 -24.26
N LYS A 359 -20.47 -21.36 -23.82
CA LYS A 359 -19.46 -20.75 -24.68
C LYS A 359 -18.58 -21.87 -25.26
N LYS A 360 -18.65 -22.06 -26.56
CA LYS A 360 -17.83 -23.05 -27.25
C LYS A 360 -16.34 -22.72 -27.03
N ASP A 361 -15.55 -23.76 -26.78
CA ASP A 361 -14.11 -23.69 -26.60
C ASP A 361 -13.65 -22.79 -25.42
N ILE A 362 -14.52 -22.56 -24.41
CA ILE A 362 -14.15 -21.83 -23.20
C ILE A 362 -13.05 -22.58 -22.44
N ARG A 363 -12.08 -21.83 -21.93
CA ARG A 363 -11.05 -22.32 -21.02
C ARG A 363 -11.26 -21.70 -19.64
N LEU A 364 -11.79 -22.51 -18.72
CA LEU A 364 -12.05 -22.11 -17.36
C LEU A 364 -10.74 -22.02 -16.57
N ARG A 365 -10.63 -21.06 -15.65
CA ARG A 365 -9.45 -20.82 -14.82
C ARG A 365 -8.16 -20.65 -15.65
N GLU A 366 -8.29 -19.94 -16.75
CA GLU A 366 -7.19 -19.54 -17.64
C GLU A 366 -7.42 -18.10 -18.12
N SER A 367 -6.41 -17.51 -18.77
CA SER A 367 -6.53 -16.18 -19.40
C SER A 367 -7.40 -16.19 -20.67
N ASP A 368 -8.56 -16.86 -20.61
CA ASP A 368 -9.57 -16.85 -21.67
C ASP A 368 -10.32 -15.52 -21.63
N PRO A 369 -10.40 -14.77 -22.76
CA PRO A 369 -10.98 -13.42 -22.74
C PRO A 369 -12.43 -13.36 -22.24
N TYR A 370 -13.26 -14.35 -22.63
CA TYR A 370 -14.64 -14.40 -22.18
C TYR A 370 -14.75 -14.77 -20.70
N PHE A 371 -13.98 -15.77 -20.27
CA PHE A 371 -13.96 -16.14 -18.86
C PHE A 371 -13.51 -14.98 -17.99
N MET A 372 -12.43 -14.30 -18.36
CA MET A 372 -11.91 -13.14 -17.60
C MET A 372 -12.86 -11.95 -17.58
N GLU A 373 -13.58 -11.69 -18.69
CA GLU A 373 -14.64 -10.67 -18.71
C GLU A 373 -15.74 -11.00 -17.69
N ARG A 374 -16.21 -12.25 -17.69
CA ARG A 374 -17.28 -12.67 -16.76
C ARG A 374 -16.82 -12.67 -15.31
N VAL A 375 -15.58 -13.07 -15.04
CA VAL A 375 -14.95 -12.95 -13.71
C VAL A 375 -14.93 -11.49 -13.25
N GLY A 376 -14.50 -10.56 -14.10
CA GLY A 376 -14.46 -9.14 -13.75
C GLY A 376 -15.84 -8.58 -13.38
N ILE A 377 -16.89 -9.00 -14.11
CA ILE A 377 -18.28 -8.61 -13.83
C ILE A 377 -18.75 -9.20 -12.49
N PHE A 378 -18.50 -10.47 -12.24
CA PHE A 378 -18.87 -11.14 -11.00
C PHE A 378 -18.14 -10.52 -9.78
N GLU A 379 -16.83 -10.38 -9.84
CA GLU A 379 -16.04 -9.81 -8.75
C GLU A 379 -16.48 -8.38 -8.41
N LYS A 380 -16.80 -7.59 -9.43
CA LYS A 380 -17.37 -6.25 -9.23
C LYS A 380 -18.73 -6.31 -8.54
N ALA A 381 -19.63 -7.21 -8.97
CA ALA A 381 -20.95 -7.35 -8.36
C ALA A 381 -20.87 -7.76 -6.89
N VAL A 382 -19.95 -8.65 -6.53
CA VAL A 382 -19.67 -9.03 -5.13
C VAL A 382 -19.13 -7.82 -4.35
N ALA A 383 -18.16 -7.11 -4.92
CA ALA A 383 -17.56 -5.94 -4.26
C ALA A 383 -18.58 -4.83 -4.02
N GLU A 384 -19.52 -4.58 -4.93
CA GLU A 384 -20.61 -3.62 -4.75
C GLU A 384 -21.44 -3.91 -3.48
N GLN A 385 -21.51 -5.17 -3.04
CA GLN A 385 -22.21 -5.54 -1.81
C GLN A 385 -21.37 -5.30 -0.56
N VAL A 386 -20.05 -5.55 -0.59
CA VAL A 386 -19.25 -5.68 0.64
C VAL A 386 -17.93 -4.89 0.65
N ALA A 387 -17.50 -4.22 -0.43
CA ALA A 387 -16.26 -3.44 -0.40
C ALA A 387 -16.30 -2.28 0.63
N GLY A 388 -17.47 -1.72 0.91
CA GLY A 388 -17.67 -0.75 1.98
C GLY A 388 -17.55 -1.35 3.40
N MET A 389 -17.44 -2.68 3.51
CA MET A 389 -17.35 -3.41 4.79
C MET A 389 -15.94 -3.94 5.06
N THR A 390 -14.93 -3.49 4.33
CA THR A 390 -13.53 -3.80 4.68
C THR A 390 -13.11 -3.09 5.95
N ILE A 391 -12.09 -3.61 6.63
CA ILE A 391 -11.61 -3.05 7.91
C ILE A 391 -11.17 -1.59 7.76
N GLN A 392 -10.61 -1.22 6.61
CA GLN A 392 -10.23 0.15 6.28
C GLN A 392 -11.43 1.11 6.24
N ASN A 393 -12.62 0.57 5.99
CA ASN A 393 -13.89 1.30 5.98
C ASN A 393 -14.71 1.11 7.26
N GLY A 394 -14.12 0.52 8.30
CA GLY A 394 -14.78 0.27 9.60
C GLY A 394 -15.63 -1.01 9.65
N GLY A 395 -15.55 -1.86 8.63
CA GLY A 395 -16.26 -3.13 8.57
C GLY A 395 -15.46 -4.32 9.12
N PRO A 396 -16.01 -5.54 9.06
CA PRO A 396 -15.39 -6.73 9.63
C PRO A 396 -14.39 -7.43 8.69
N ILE A 397 -14.35 -7.11 7.37
CA ILE A 397 -13.55 -7.85 6.39
C ILE A 397 -12.07 -7.46 6.51
N ILE A 398 -11.22 -8.40 6.93
CA ILE A 398 -9.79 -8.18 7.16
C ILE A 398 -8.90 -8.70 6.02
N MET A 399 -9.33 -9.72 5.29
CA MET A 399 -8.58 -10.32 4.20
C MET A 399 -9.51 -10.74 3.05
N VAL A 400 -9.01 -10.68 1.82
CA VAL A 400 -9.70 -11.16 0.62
C VAL A 400 -8.79 -12.12 -0.15
N GLN A 401 -9.31 -13.29 -0.54
CA GLN A 401 -8.57 -14.29 -1.29
C GLN A 401 -8.52 -13.97 -2.79
N VAL A 402 -7.42 -14.35 -3.41
CA VAL A 402 -7.20 -14.33 -4.84
C VAL A 402 -7.15 -15.77 -5.34
N GLU A 403 -8.14 -16.19 -6.10
CA GLU A 403 -8.31 -17.56 -6.61
C GLU A 403 -8.35 -18.61 -5.49
N ASN A 404 -8.33 -19.89 -5.76
CA ASN A 404 -8.27 -20.95 -4.75
C ASN A 404 -7.51 -22.17 -5.26
N GLU A 405 -6.41 -22.53 -4.57
CA GLU A 405 -5.59 -23.72 -4.85
C GLU A 405 -5.24 -23.87 -6.35
N TYR A 406 -4.96 -22.76 -7.00
CA TYR A 406 -4.74 -22.75 -8.45
C TYR A 406 -3.57 -23.62 -8.88
N GLY A 407 -2.53 -23.75 -8.07
CA GLY A 407 -1.38 -24.59 -8.37
C GLY A 407 -1.69 -26.08 -8.45
N SER A 408 -2.83 -26.52 -7.94
CA SER A 408 -3.35 -27.90 -8.12
C SER A 408 -4.12 -28.05 -9.43
N TYR A 409 -4.44 -26.96 -10.11
CA TYR A 409 -5.16 -26.95 -11.38
C TYR A 409 -4.28 -26.56 -12.57
N GLY A 410 -3.46 -25.51 -12.42
CA GLY A 410 -2.66 -24.94 -13.51
C GLY A 410 -1.39 -24.23 -13.04
N GLU A 411 -0.64 -23.72 -14.01
CA GLU A 411 0.64 -23.03 -13.78
C GLU A 411 0.68 -21.63 -14.44
N ASP A 412 -0.46 -21.12 -14.92
CA ASP A 412 -0.54 -19.80 -15.55
C ASP A 412 -0.50 -18.67 -14.49
N LYS A 413 0.70 -18.23 -14.14
CA LYS A 413 0.91 -17.10 -13.23
C LYS A 413 0.33 -15.79 -13.76
N GLY A 414 0.20 -15.65 -15.10
CA GLY A 414 -0.43 -14.50 -15.74
C GLY A 414 -1.92 -14.43 -15.43
N TYR A 415 -2.62 -15.57 -15.46
CA TYR A 415 -4.01 -15.68 -15.04
C TYR A 415 -4.19 -15.26 -13.57
N VAL A 416 -3.41 -15.85 -12.66
CA VAL A 416 -3.52 -15.52 -11.23
C VAL A 416 -3.22 -14.03 -10.97
N SER A 417 -2.29 -13.43 -11.71
CA SER A 417 -1.98 -12.00 -11.62
C SER A 417 -3.17 -11.15 -12.06
N GLN A 418 -3.88 -11.53 -13.12
CA GLN A 418 -5.09 -10.82 -13.55
C GLN A 418 -6.21 -10.91 -12.51
N ILE A 419 -6.43 -12.08 -11.88
CA ILE A 419 -7.40 -12.21 -10.78
C ILE A 419 -7.00 -11.31 -9.61
N ARG A 420 -5.72 -11.31 -9.20
CA ARG A 420 -5.22 -10.38 -8.16
C ARG A 420 -5.52 -8.93 -8.48
N ASP A 421 -5.31 -8.51 -9.73
CA ASP A 421 -5.49 -7.11 -10.12
C ASP A 421 -6.98 -6.71 -10.10
N ILE A 422 -7.87 -7.62 -10.52
CA ILE A 422 -9.32 -7.44 -10.40
C ILE A 422 -9.73 -7.31 -8.93
N VAL A 423 -9.30 -8.23 -8.07
CA VAL A 423 -9.63 -8.21 -6.63
C VAL A 423 -9.06 -6.95 -5.97
N ARG A 424 -7.81 -6.59 -6.27
CA ARG A 424 -7.17 -5.39 -5.72
C ARG A 424 -7.90 -4.10 -6.10
N ALA A 425 -8.37 -4.00 -7.34
CA ALA A 425 -9.14 -2.84 -7.80
C ALA A 425 -10.49 -2.72 -7.06
N ASN A 426 -11.12 -3.85 -6.76
CA ASN A 426 -12.41 -3.89 -6.08
C ASN A 426 -12.32 -3.70 -4.56
N TYR A 427 -11.18 -4.07 -3.92
CA TYR A 427 -10.99 -4.00 -2.47
C TYR A 427 -9.71 -3.22 -2.12
N PRO A 428 -9.66 -1.91 -2.40
CA PRO A 428 -8.46 -1.12 -2.18
C PRO A 428 -8.04 -1.10 -0.70
N GLY A 429 -6.73 -1.31 -0.47
CA GLY A 429 -6.13 -1.28 0.87
C GLY A 429 -6.34 -2.51 1.74
N VAL A 430 -7.17 -3.48 1.34
CA VAL A 430 -7.35 -4.72 2.11
C VAL A 430 -6.18 -5.69 1.90
N ALA A 431 -5.85 -6.48 2.91
CA ALA A 431 -4.85 -7.54 2.78
C ALA A 431 -5.34 -8.64 1.84
N LEU A 432 -4.59 -8.91 0.77
CA LEU A 432 -4.89 -9.99 -0.17
C LEU A 432 -4.03 -11.22 0.11
N PHE A 433 -4.58 -12.41 -0.13
CA PHE A 433 -3.87 -13.66 0.08
C PHE A 433 -4.16 -14.70 -0.99
N GLN A 434 -3.21 -15.62 -1.17
CA GLN A 434 -3.39 -16.88 -1.89
C GLN A 434 -3.39 -18.03 -0.90
N CYS A 435 -4.20 -19.05 -1.18
CA CYS A 435 -4.23 -20.29 -0.43
C CYS A 435 -3.88 -21.45 -1.37
N ASP A 436 -2.86 -22.25 -1.01
CA ASP A 436 -2.42 -23.38 -1.83
C ASP A 436 -1.56 -24.34 -0.98
N TRP A 437 -1.07 -25.42 -1.60
CA TRP A 437 -0.01 -26.25 -1.04
C TRP A 437 1.35 -25.55 -1.17
N ALA A 438 2.25 -25.74 -0.21
CA ALA A 438 3.55 -25.05 -0.22
C ALA A 438 4.35 -25.25 -1.52
N SER A 439 4.30 -26.43 -2.12
CA SER A 439 4.97 -26.75 -3.38
C SER A 439 4.45 -25.92 -4.56
N ASN A 440 3.19 -25.52 -4.54
CA ASN A 440 2.56 -24.80 -5.64
C ASN A 440 2.96 -23.33 -5.67
N PHE A 441 3.33 -22.73 -4.53
CA PHE A 441 3.80 -21.34 -4.48
C PHE A 441 5.11 -21.09 -5.24
N THR A 442 5.91 -22.11 -5.47
CA THR A 442 7.11 -21.99 -6.31
C THR A 442 6.76 -21.71 -7.78
N LYS A 443 5.57 -22.11 -8.22
CA LYS A 443 5.06 -21.95 -9.59
C LYS A 443 4.19 -20.69 -9.72
N ASN A 444 3.19 -20.56 -8.86
CA ASN A 444 2.11 -19.58 -8.98
C ASN A 444 2.09 -18.52 -7.90
N GLY A 445 2.99 -18.58 -6.91
CA GLY A 445 3.00 -17.63 -5.81
C GLY A 445 3.27 -16.19 -6.27
N LEU A 446 2.39 -15.27 -5.90
CA LEU A 446 2.58 -13.85 -6.09
C LEU A 446 3.20 -13.26 -4.82
N HIS A 447 4.38 -12.65 -4.95
CA HIS A 447 5.19 -12.22 -3.79
C HIS A 447 4.57 -11.05 -3.02
N ASP A 448 3.69 -10.30 -3.65
CA ASP A 448 2.95 -9.18 -3.07
C ASP A 448 1.68 -9.60 -2.31
N LEU A 449 1.40 -10.90 -2.22
CA LEU A 449 0.29 -11.46 -1.47
C LEU A 449 0.78 -12.22 -0.22
N VAL A 450 -0.09 -12.35 0.78
CA VAL A 450 0.10 -13.30 1.88
C VAL A 450 -0.11 -14.72 1.34
N TRP A 451 0.73 -15.68 1.74
CA TRP A 451 0.55 -17.08 1.38
C TRP A 451 0.04 -17.87 2.57
N THR A 452 -1.09 -18.52 2.40
CA THR A 452 -1.72 -19.40 3.38
C THR A 452 -1.78 -20.83 2.85
N MET A 453 -1.88 -21.82 3.73
CA MET A 453 -1.80 -23.22 3.33
C MET A 453 -3.04 -24.01 3.72
N ASN A 454 -3.46 -24.90 2.83
CA ASN A 454 -4.43 -25.93 3.13
C ASN A 454 -3.73 -27.27 3.39
N PHE A 455 -4.22 -28.02 4.38
CA PHE A 455 -3.83 -29.40 4.65
C PHE A 455 -4.92 -30.12 5.43
N GLY A 456 -4.93 -31.45 5.33
CA GLY A 456 -6.02 -32.26 5.90
C GLY A 456 -5.93 -32.45 7.41
N THR A 457 -7.02 -32.89 8.00
CA THR A 457 -7.15 -33.26 9.41
C THR A 457 -6.09 -34.33 9.78
N GLY A 458 -5.40 -34.12 10.90
CA GLY A 458 -4.35 -35.03 11.38
C GLY A 458 -2.98 -34.83 10.75
N ALA A 459 -2.82 -33.85 9.84
CA ALA A 459 -1.51 -33.48 9.30
C ALA A 459 -0.58 -32.98 10.42
N ASN A 460 0.71 -33.27 10.28
CA ASN A 460 1.73 -32.69 11.15
C ASN A 460 1.98 -31.23 10.74
N ILE A 461 1.52 -30.31 11.57
CA ILE A 461 1.53 -28.87 11.30
C ILE A 461 2.94 -28.34 11.01
N ASP A 462 3.93 -28.75 11.79
CA ASP A 462 5.31 -28.28 11.60
C ASP A 462 5.89 -28.75 10.27
N GLN A 463 5.60 -30.00 9.87
CA GLN A 463 6.04 -30.52 8.57
C GLN A 463 5.34 -29.80 7.42
N GLN A 464 4.07 -29.45 7.55
CA GLN A 464 3.32 -28.71 6.52
C GLN A 464 3.84 -27.29 6.35
N PHE A 465 4.12 -26.57 7.43
CA PHE A 465 4.63 -25.20 7.36
C PHE A 465 6.14 -25.08 7.07
N ALA A 466 6.94 -26.13 7.25
CA ALA A 466 8.38 -26.08 7.04
C ALA A 466 8.78 -25.56 5.64
N PRO A 467 8.16 -26.02 4.51
CA PRO A 467 8.47 -25.49 3.20
C PRO A 467 8.11 -24.00 3.05
N LEU A 468 6.99 -23.56 3.59
CA LEU A 468 6.56 -22.16 3.54
C LEU A 468 7.52 -21.27 4.36
N LYS A 469 7.92 -21.68 5.56
CA LYS A 469 8.94 -20.99 6.37
C LYS A 469 10.26 -20.83 5.62
N LYS A 470 10.67 -21.85 4.85
CA LYS A 470 11.88 -21.78 4.03
C LYS A 470 11.77 -20.78 2.89
N LEU A 471 10.61 -20.71 2.23
CA LEU A 471 10.36 -19.80 1.11
C LEU A 471 10.17 -18.36 1.57
N ARG A 472 9.50 -18.17 2.71
CA ARG A 472 9.13 -16.84 3.25
C ARG A 472 9.29 -16.82 4.78
N PRO A 473 10.54 -16.73 5.29
CA PRO A 473 10.83 -16.87 6.73
C PRO A 473 10.17 -15.79 7.61
N ASP A 474 9.90 -14.64 7.05
CA ASP A 474 9.28 -13.50 7.75
C ASP A 474 7.75 -13.41 7.54
N SER A 475 7.13 -14.32 6.79
CA SER A 475 5.68 -14.32 6.58
C SER A 475 4.94 -14.89 7.80
N PRO A 476 3.77 -14.32 8.17
CA PRO A 476 2.89 -15.01 9.12
C PRO A 476 2.42 -16.35 8.53
N LEU A 477 2.16 -17.30 9.41
CA LEU A 477 1.68 -18.63 9.05
C LEU A 477 0.17 -18.73 9.28
N MET A 478 -0.55 -19.21 8.27
CA MET A 478 -1.99 -19.48 8.32
C MET A 478 -2.33 -20.64 7.38
#